data_1bc49718950c3dc5d3d12c9704cec342
#
_entry.id   1bc49718950c3dc5d3d12c9704cec342
#
_cell.length_a   1.000
_cell.length_b   1.000
_cell.length_c   1.000
_cell.angle_alpha   90.00
_cell.angle_beta   90.00
_cell.angle_gamma   90.00
#
_symmetry.space_group_name_H-M   'P 1'
#
loop_
_entity.id
_entity.type
_entity.pdbx_description
1 polymer ?
#
loop_
_entity_poly.entity_id
_entity_poly.type
_entity_poly.pdbx_seq_one_letter_code
_entity_poly.pdbx_strand_id
1 'polypeptide(L)'
;NKKVNIRIMNLSRNFTLSELIKSDTAIRKGINNNPNAEQIEKLKALCENILQPVRDHFGRVKVTSGFRSVDLCLAIGSSANSQHAKAEAADFECVGVDNAELADWIKDNLPYDQLIVEYYTPGEPNSGWIHCSYIEGTPRASYLWAYKSEGKTKYKPIIGKAKDLV
;
A
#
# COMPACT_ATOMS: atom_id res chain seq x y z
N ASN A 1 -9.89 -5.59 32.30
CA ASN A 1 -8.75 -5.35 31.39
C ASN A 1 -8.80 -6.32 30.20
N LYS A 2 -9.71 -6.06 29.28
CA LYS A 2 -9.65 -6.71 27.97
C LYS A 2 -8.57 -5.98 27.16
N LYS A 3 -7.32 -6.40 27.27
CA LYS A 3 -6.37 -6.19 26.20
C LYS A 3 -6.96 -6.92 24.99
N VAL A 4 -7.68 -6.18 24.15
CA VAL A 4 -8.08 -6.69 22.85
C VAL A 4 -6.78 -7.16 22.20
N ASN A 5 -6.72 -8.43 21.86
CA ASN A 5 -5.53 -8.99 21.25
C ASN A 5 -5.46 -8.43 19.82
N ILE A 6 -4.87 -7.24 19.69
CA ILE A 6 -4.74 -6.46 18.45
C ILE A 6 -4.18 -7.34 17.32
N ARG A 7 -3.38 -8.35 17.66
CA ARG A 7 -2.72 -9.23 16.71
C ARG A 7 -3.67 -10.12 15.90
N ILE A 8 -4.88 -10.38 16.40
CA ILE A 8 -5.87 -11.25 15.72
C ILE A 8 -7.08 -10.49 15.19
N MET A 9 -7.07 -9.15 15.24
CA MET A 9 -8.16 -8.36 14.70
C MET A 9 -8.17 -8.47 13.17
N ASN A 10 -9.28 -8.93 12.60
CA ASN A 10 -9.49 -8.93 11.16
C ASN A 10 -9.97 -7.54 10.69
N LEU A 11 -9.31 -7.02 9.68
CA LEU A 11 -9.72 -5.79 8.99
C LEU A 11 -10.65 -6.09 7.82
N SER A 12 -10.46 -7.25 7.21
CA SER A 12 -11.36 -7.86 6.23
C SER A 12 -11.19 -9.37 6.30
N ARG A 13 -11.89 -10.13 5.44
CA ARG A 13 -11.89 -11.59 5.50
C ARG A 13 -10.48 -12.23 5.52
N ASN A 14 -9.55 -11.70 4.73
CA ASN A 14 -8.19 -12.25 4.59
C ASN A 14 -7.07 -11.34 5.11
N PHE A 15 -7.38 -10.19 5.72
CA PHE A 15 -6.38 -9.25 6.21
C PHE A 15 -6.55 -8.96 7.68
N THR A 16 -5.45 -9.08 8.43
CA THR A 16 -5.40 -8.78 9.86
C THR A 16 -4.75 -7.42 10.12
N LEU A 17 -5.06 -6.82 11.26
CA LEU A 17 -4.39 -5.60 11.70
C LEU A 17 -2.87 -5.83 11.83
N SER A 18 -2.45 -6.99 12.32
CA SER A 18 -1.03 -7.34 12.44
C SER A 18 -0.28 -7.21 11.11
N GLU A 19 -0.87 -7.66 10.00
CA GLU A 19 -0.26 -7.53 8.67
C GLU A 19 -0.11 -6.07 8.23
N LEU A 20 -1.08 -5.23 8.59
CA LEU A 20 -1.11 -3.82 8.16
C LEU A 20 -0.23 -2.90 9.01
N ILE A 21 0.22 -3.34 10.18
CA ILE A 21 1.07 -2.54 11.08
C ILE A 21 2.47 -3.10 11.27
N LYS A 22 2.77 -4.25 10.66
CA LYS A 22 4.06 -4.89 10.77
C LYS A 22 5.19 -3.99 10.23
N SER A 23 6.24 -3.81 11.02
CA SER A 23 7.46 -3.11 10.62
C SER A 23 8.66 -3.63 11.40
N ASP A 24 9.58 -4.26 10.68
CA ASP A 24 10.85 -4.72 11.28
C ASP A 24 11.71 -3.55 11.74
N THR A 25 11.65 -2.42 11.03
CA THR A 25 12.35 -1.19 11.43
C THR A 25 11.80 -0.62 12.73
N ALA A 26 10.48 -0.60 12.91
CA ALA A 26 9.86 -0.14 14.15
C ALA A 26 10.28 -1.01 15.34
N ILE A 27 10.31 -2.32 15.16
CA ILE A 27 10.76 -3.27 16.20
C ILE A 27 12.23 -3.02 16.54
N ARG A 28 13.09 -2.98 15.53
CA ARG A 28 14.54 -2.79 15.73
C ARG A 28 14.89 -1.47 16.39
N LYS A 29 14.18 -0.40 16.08
CA LYS A 29 14.41 0.95 16.63
C LYS A 29 13.58 1.26 17.86
N GLY A 30 12.71 0.35 18.32
CA GLY A 30 11.85 0.58 19.47
C GLY A 30 10.80 1.67 19.24
N ILE A 31 10.35 1.86 18.00
CA ILE A 31 9.36 2.87 17.64
C ILE A 31 7.96 2.28 17.79
N ASN A 32 7.05 3.02 18.44
CA ASN A 32 5.65 2.65 18.53
C ASN A 32 4.98 2.81 17.16
N ASN A 33 4.44 1.72 16.62
CA ASN A 33 3.71 1.69 15.36
C ASN A 33 2.25 1.23 15.54
N ASN A 34 1.64 1.54 16.66
CA ASN A 34 0.25 1.19 16.94
C ASN A 34 -0.69 2.29 16.45
N PRO A 35 -1.66 1.98 15.59
CA PRO A 35 -2.66 2.94 15.14
C PRO A 35 -3.68 3.22 16.25
N ASN A 36 -4.28 4.40 16.23
CA ASN A 36 -5.43 4.74 17.06
C ASN A 36 -6.73 4.17 16.45
N ALA A 37 -7.86 4.35 17.14
CA ALA A 37 -9.14 3.81 16.71
C ALA A 37 -9.59 4.33 15.34
N GLU A 38 -9.40 5.62 15.06
CA GLU A 38 -9.74 6.24 13.77
C GLU A 38 -8.87 5.67 12.65
N GLN A 39 -7.58 5.50 12.89
CA GLN A 39 -6.65 4.90 11.92
C GLN A 39 -6.99 3.43 11.65
N ILE A 40 -7.43 2.68 12.64
CA ILE A 40 -7.89 1.29 12.45
C ILE A 40 -9.11 1.25 11.52
N GLU A 41 -10.07 2.17 11.68
CA GLU A 41 -11.23 2.25 10.77
C GLU A 41 -10.81 2.60 9.33
N LYS A 42 -9.82 3.46 9.15
CA LYS A 42 -9.24 3.76 7.82
C LYS A 42 -8.53 2.54 7.23
N LEU A 43 -7.79 1.78 8.01
CA LEU A 43 -7.17 0.53 7.55
C LEU A 43 -8.21 -0.52 7.17
N LYS A 44 -9.33 -0.59 7.87
CA LYS A 44 -10.47 -1.43 7.46
C LYS A 44 -10.99 -1.04 6.08
N ALA A 45 -11.23 0.25 5.86
CA ALA A 45 -11.70 0.76 4.58
C ALA A 45 -10.71 0.46 3.44
N LEU A 46 -9.41 0.62 3.69
CA LEU A 46 -8.35 0.26 2.74
C LEU A 46 -8.39 -1.24 2.40
N CYS A 47 -8.54 -2.10 3.40
CA CYS A 47 -8.62 -3.54 3.18
C CYS A 47 -9.90 -3.93 2.42
N GLU A 48 -11.05 -3.40 2.80
CA GLU A 48 -12.34 -3.73 2.18
C GLU A 48 -12.44 -3.25 0.73
N ASN A 49 -11.90 -2.07 0.43
CA ASN A 49 -12.05 -1.44 -0.89
C ASN A 49 -10.90 -1.74 -1.85
N ILE A 50 -9.72 -2.06 -1.37
CA ILE A 50 -8.53 -2.29 -2.20
C ILE A 50 -7.97 -3.69 -2.02
N LEU A 51 -7.47 -4.04 -0.83
CA LEU A 51 -6.69 -5.27 -0.64
C LEU A 51 -7.54 -6.53 -0.76
N GLN A 52 -8.75 -6.55 -0.19
CA GLN A 52 -9.62 -7.72 -0.28
C GLN A 52 -10.11 -8.00 -1.70
N PRO A 53 -10.58 -7.00 -2.50
CA PRO A 53 -10.89 -7.23 -3.91
C PRO A 53 -9.70 -7.74 -4.72
N VAL A 54 -8.51 -7.23 -4.49
CA VAL A 54 -7.28 -7.73 -5.12
C VAL A 54 -7.04 -9.20 -4.76
N ARG A 55 -7.16 -9.54 -3.48
CA ARG A 55 -7.02 -10.91 -2.96
C ARG A 55 -8.02 -11.86 -3.59
N ASP A 56 -9.27 -11.42 -3.71
CA ASP A 56 -10.34 -12.23 -4.28
C ASP A 56 -10.12 -12.51 -5.77
N HIS A 57 -9.52 -11.57 -6.50
CA HIS A 57 -9.27 -11.73 -7.94
C HIS A 57 -7.96 -12.48 -8.24
N PHE A 58 -6.86 -12.13 -7.61
CA PHE A 58 -5.54 -12.64 -7.94
C PHE A 58 -5.03 -13.76 -7.03
N GLY A 59 -5.59 -13.92 -5.86
CA GLY A 59 -5.07 -14.83 -4.84
C GLY A 59 -4.18 -14.10 -3.83
N ARG A 60 -3.14 -14.78 -3.33
CA ARG A 60 -2.34 -14.31 -2.20
C ARG A 60 -1.69 -12.95 -2.44
N VAL A 61 -1.96 -12.02 -1.52
CA VAL A 61 -1.37 -10.69 -1.45
C VAL A 61 -0.30 -10.64 -0.36
N LYS A 62 0.87 -10.16 -0.69
CA LYS A 62 1.94 -9.89 0.25
C LYS A 62 2.01 -8.38 0.53
N VAL A 63 1.58 -7.98 1.72
CA VAL A 63 1.72 -6.59 2.17
C VAL A 63 3.12 -6.40 2.73
N THR A 64 3.89 -5.49 2.13
CA THR A 64 5.25 -5.18 2.57
C THR A 64 5.29 -3.97 3.51
N SER A 65 4.36 -3.05 3.38
CA SER A 65 4.20 -1.91 4.28
C SER A 65 2.75 -1.42 4.26
N GLY A 66 2.16 -1.26 5.43
CA GLY A 66 0.85 -0.66 5.59
C GLY A 66 0.95 0.63 6.39
N PHE A 67 0.35 0.65 7.58
CA PHE A 67 0.45 1.79 8.48
C PHE A 67 1.88 1.99 8.97
N ARG A 68 2.33 3.23 8.92
CA ARG A 68 3.58 3.70 9.51
C ARG A 68 3.29 4.94 10.34
N SER A 69 3.52 4.88 11.66
CA SER A 69 3.38 6.06 12.52
C SER A 69 4.23 7.23 12.01
N VAL A 70 3.88 8.45 12.40
CA VAL A 70 4.66 9.64 12.02
C VAL A 70 6.13 9.48 12.43
N ASP A 71 6.38 8.98 13.64
CA ASP A 71 7.76 8.74 14.12
C ASP A 71 8.51 7.74 13.26
N LEU A 72 7.84 6.66 12.84
CA LEU A 72 8.43 5.68 11.93
C LEU A 72 8.71 6.29 10.56
N CYS A 73 7.79 7.05 10.00
CA CYS A 73 7.99 7.75 8.73
C CYS A 73 9.21 8.66 8.78
N LEU A 74 9.35 9.46 9.83
CA LEU A 74 10.51 10.34 9.99
C LEU A 74 11.81 9.56 10.17
N ALA A 75 11.78 8.46 10.91
CA ALA A 75 12.97 7.61 11.15
C ALA A 75 13.50 6.95 9.87
N ILE A 76 12.65 6.68 8.88
CA ILE A 76 13.05 6.09 7.59
C ILE A 76 13.28 7.14 6.49
N GLY A 77 13.27 8.43 6.84
CA GLY A 77 13.48 9.52 5.88
C GLY A 77 12.26 9.87 5.02
N SER A 78 11.06 9.46 5.45
CA SER A 78 9.80 9.81 4.80
C SER A 78 9.17 11.05 5.45
N SER A 79 8.00 11.45 4.97
CA SER A 79 7.26 12.62 5.44
C SER A 79 6.24 12.28 6.52
N ALA A 80 6.04 13.20 7.48
CA ALA A 80 4.91 13.14 8.41
C ALA A 80 3.54 13.20 7.71
N ASN A 81 3.48 13.68 6.47
CA ASN A 81 2.27 13.76 5.64
C ASN A 81 2.10 12.55 4.72
N SER A 82 2.92 11.49 4.88
CA SER A 82 2.80 10.26 4.12
C SER A 82 1.39 9.67 4.22
N GLN A 83 0.86 9.13 3.13
CA GLN A 83 -0.40 8.39 3.13
C GLN A 83 -0.35 7.17 4.06
N HIS A 84 0.83 6.56 4.25
CA HIS A 84 1.04 5.51 5.24
C HIS A 84 0.83 6.01 6.68
N ALA A 85 1.23 7.23 7.01
CA ALA A 85 1.02 7.82 8.32
C ALA A 85 -0.45 8.19 8.58
N LYS A 86 -1.21 8.40 7.52
CA LYS A 86 -2.65 8.67 7.57
C LYS A 86 -3.50 7.40 7.61
N ALA A 87 -2.89 6.21 7.59
CA ALA A 87 -3.56 4.92 7.50
C ALA A 87 -4.41 4.76 6.21
N GLU A 88 -3.95 5.37 5.12
CA GLU A 88 -4.67 5.42 3.84
C GLU A 88 -4.01 4.58 2.75
N ALA A 89 -2.80 4.06 2.97
CA ALA A 89 -2.04 3.38 1.92
C ALA A 89 -1.39 2.08 2.39
N ALA A 90 -1.18 1.19 1.42
CA ALA A 90 -0.34 0.00 1.56
C ALA A 90 0.56 -0.18 0.34
N ASP A 91 1.72 -0.76 0.57
CA ASP A 91 2.62 -1.28 -0.45
C ASP A 91 2.49 -2.80 -0.48
N PHE A 92 2.31 -3.38 -1.66
CA PHE A 92 2.03 -4.80 -1.78
C PHE A 92 2.33 -5.35 -3.17
N GLU A 93 2.35 -6.66 -3.25
CA GLU A 93 2.44 -7.45 -4.47
C GLU A 93 1.50 -8.66 -4.38
N CYS A 94 1.14 -9.22 -5.53
CA CYS A 94 0.46 -10.51 -5.60
C CYS A 94 1.45 -11.58 -6.04
N VAL A 95 1.46 -12.71 -5.34
CA VAL A 95 2.37 -13.82 -5.64
C VAL A 95 2.10 -14.37 -7.04
N GLY A 96 3.14 -14.38 -7.89
CA GLY A 96 3.06 -14.90 -9.25
C GLY A 96 2.36 -14.00 -10.27
N VAL A 97 2.06 -12.76 -9.91
CA VAL A 97 1.38 -11.79 -10.80
C VAL A 97 2.33 -10.66 -11.17
N ASP A 98 2.36 -10.30 -12.46
CA ASP A 98 3.08 -9.13 -12.96
C ASP A 98 2.56 -7.86 -12.28
N ASN A 99 3.46 -7.04 -11.72
CA ASN A 99 3.07 -5.81 -11.03
C ASN A 99 2.38 -4.80 -11.97
N ALA A 100 2.73 -4.77 -13.24
CA ALA A 100 2.03 -3.93 -14.22
C ALA A 100 0.59 -4.43 -14.46
N GLU A 101 0.40 -5.73 -14.54
CA GLU A 101 -0.95 -6.34 -14.66
C GLU A 101 -1.79 -6.05 -13.43
N LEU A 102 -1.22 -6.22 -12.24
CA LEU A 102 -1.88 -5.91 -10.98
C LEU A 102 -2.33 -4.44 -10.92
N ALA A 103 -1.44 -3.52 -11.28
CA ALA A 103 -1.74 -2.10 -11.30
C ALA A 103 -2.86 -1.74 -12.29
N ASP A 104 -2.78 -2.24 -13.51
CA ASP A 104 -3.82 -1.99 -14.53
C ASP A 104 -5.19 -2.52 -14.10
N TRP A 105 -5.23 -3.68 -13.46
CA TRP A 105 -6.48 -4.22 -12.94
C TRP A 105 -7.08 -3.35 -11.83
N ILE A 106 -6.26 -2.86 -10.90
CA ILE A 106 -6.70 -1.94 -9.85
C ILE A 106 -7.26 -0.65 -10.46
N LYS A 107 -6.53 -0.09 -11.43
CA LYS A 107 -6.96 1.12 -12.14
C LYS A 107 -8.34 0.95 -12.76
N ASP A 108 -8.61 -0.19 -13.38
CA ASP A 108 -9.85 -0.42 -14.11
C ASP A 108 -11.03 -0.81 -13.19
N ASN A 109 -10.78 -1.33 -12.00
CA ASN A 109 -11.81 -2.00 -11.20
C ASN A 109 -12.05 -1.42 -9.80
N LEU A 110 -11.11 -0.68 -9.22
CA LEU A 110 -11.17 -0.28 -7.81
C LEU A 110 -11.18 1.24 -7.61
N PRO A 111 -11.79 1.71 -6.51
CA PRO A 111 -11.92 3.13 -6.21
C PRO A 111 -10.67 3.69 -5.50
N TYR A 112 -9.51 3.57 -6.10
CA TYR A 112 -8.25 4.05 -5.52
C TYR A 112 -8.15 5.59 -5.54
N ASP A 113 -7.46 6.15 -4.54
CA ASP A 113 -7.10 7.58 -4.53
C ASP A 113 -5.81 7.81 -5.31
N GLN A 114 -4.72 7.15 -4.93
CA GLN A 114 -3.47 7.17 -5.67
C GLN A 114 -2.90 5.77 -5.83
N LEU A 115 -2.55 5.43 -7.05
CA LEU A 115 -1.96 4.15 -7.44
C LEU A 115 -0.60 4.43 -8.07
N ILE A 116 0.45 3.87 -7.49
CA ILE A 116 1.82 4.07 -7.98
C ILE A 116 2.45 2.71 -8.27
N VAL A 117 2.93 2.57 -9.49
CA VAL A 117 3.82 1.47 -9.88
C VAL A 117 5.23 1.90 -9.50
N GLU A 118 5.73 1.37 -8.37
CA GLU A 118 6.98 1.82 -7.75
C GLU A 118 8.17 1.00 -8.26
N TYR A 119 9.09 1.68 -8.92
CA TYR A 119 10.37 1.10 -9.40
C TYR A 119 10.21 -0.15 -10.27
N TYR A 120 9.12 -0.23 -11.00
CA TYR A 120 8.90 -1.28 -11.98
C TYR A 120 9.84 -1.09 -13.17
N THR A 121 10.52 -2.17 -13.55
CA THR A 121 11.32 -2.22 -14.76
C THR A 121 10.51 -2.93 -15.84
N PRO A 122 10.15 -2.25 -16.95
CA PRO A 122 9.44 -2.87 -18.06
C PRO A 122 10.13 -4.16 -18.54
N GLY A 123 9.35 -5.23 -18.69
CA GLY A 123 9.86 -6.56 -19.05
C GLY A 123 10.31 -7.42 -17.85
N GLU A 124 10.31 -6.88 -16.64
CA GLU A 124 10.62 -7.60 -15.40
C GLU A 124 9.39 -7.64 -14.49
N PRO A 125 8.54 -8.68 -14.60
CA PRO A 125 7.22 -8.74 -13.92
C PRO A 125 7.25 -8.56 -12.41
N ASN A 126 8.31 -9.03 -11.76
CA ASN A 126 8.44 -9.02 -10.30
C ASN A 126 9.26 -7.85 -9.78
N SER A 127 9.65 -6.91 -10.65
CA SER A 127 10.38 -5.71 -10.23
C SER A 127 9.46 -4.72 -9.55
N GLY A 128 9.99 -3.98 -8.57
CA GLY A 128 9.24 -2.97 -7.85
C GLY A 128 8.08 -3.52 -7.02
N TRP A 129 7.09 -2.70 -6.77
CA TRP A 129 5.86 -3.06 -6.04
C TRP A 129 4.74 -2.08 -6.37
N ILE A 130 3.56 -2.32 -5.80
CA ILE A 130 2.40 -1.44 -5.94
C ILE A 130 2.18 -0.67 -4.65
N HIS A 131 2.07 0.64 -4.76
CA HIS A 131 1.54 1.52 -3.73
C HIS A 131 0.12 1.91 -4.10
N CYS A 132 -0.83 1.71 -3.19
CA CYS A 132 -2.23 2.09 -3.42
C CYS A 132 -2.84 2.69 -2.17
N SER A 133 -3.50 3.84 -2.35
CA SER A 133 -4.22 4.50 -1.28
C SER A 133 -5.73 4.52 -1.54
N TYR A 134 -6.47 4.63 -0.44
CA TYR A 134 -7.92 4.78 -0.42
C TYR A 134 -8.33 5.86 0.56
N ILE A 135 -9.26 6.71 0.16
CA ILE A 135 -9.90 7.72 1.01
C ILE A 135 -11.42 7.64 0.90
N GLU A 136 -12.12 7.96 1.97
CA GLU A 136 -13.55 8.22 1.91
C GLU A 136 -13.81 9.52 1.15
N GLY A 137 -14.92 9.59 0.41
CA GLY A 137 -15.30 10.76 -0.37
C GLY A 137 -14.83 10.68 -1.82
N THR A 138 -14.21 11.74 -2.34
CA THR A 138 -13.82 11.83 -3.75
C THR A 138 -12.35 11.50 -3.96
N PRO A 139 -12.03 10.32 -4.50
CA PRO A 139 -10.67 9.93 -4.81
C PRO A 139 -10.10 10.73 -5.99
N ARG A 140 -8.80 10.99 -5.97
CA ARG A 140 -8.09 11.70 -7.05
C ARG A 140 -7.94 10.85 -8.32
N ALA A 141 -7.99 9.53 -8.20
CA ALA A 141 -7.70 8.58 -9.26
C ALA A 141 -6.34 8.85 -9.94
N SER A 142 -5.33 9.18 -9.15
CA SER A 142 -3.97 9.46 -9.61
C SER A 142 -3.23 8.16 -9.90
N TYR A 143 -2.75 7.97 -11.14
CA TYR A 143 -2.05 6.77 -11.58
C TYR A 143 -0.65 7.12 -12.06
N LEU A 144 0.39 6.69 -11.34
CA LEU A 144 1.77 7.12 -11.54
C LEU A 144 2.73 5.94 -11.66
N TRP A 145 3.84 6.18 -12.35
CA TRP A 145 5.02 5.35 -12.34
C TRP A 145 6.15 6.09 -11.62
N ALA A 146 6.67 5.51 -10.53
CA ALA A 146 7.84 6.01 -9.84
C ALA A 146 9.10 5.28 -10.34
N TYR A 147 10.11 6.03 -10.76
CA TYR A 147 11.36 5.49 -11.29
C TYR A 147 12.57 6.29 -10.81
N LYS A 148 13.75 5.68 -10.87
CA LYS A 148 15.00 6.36 -10.57
C LYS A 148 15.56 7.03 -11.83
N SER A 149 15.97 8.27 -11.69
CA SER A 149 16.70 9.02 -12.70
C SER A 149 17.74 9.91 -12.01
N GLU A 150 19.00 9.73 -12.37
CA GLU A 150 20.13 10.49 -11.79
C GLU A 150 20.15 10.42 -10.24
N GLY A 151 19.89 9.23 -9.68
CA GLY A 151 19.87 8.99 -8.24
C GLY A 151 18.65 9.55 -7.49
N LYS A 152 17.69 10.14 -8.20
CA LYS A 152 16.47 10.72 -7.63
C LYS A 152 15.23 9.94 -8.06
N THR A 153 14.23 9.86 -7.20
CA THR A 153 12.93 9.33 -7.57
C THR A 153 12.11 10.38 -8.32
N LYS A 154 11.67 10.00 -9.51
CA LYS A 154 10.78 10.82 -10.34
C LYS A 154 9.46 10.11 -10.54
N TYR A 155 8.40 10.87 -10.75
CA TYR A 155 7.04 10.37 -10.96
C TYR A 155 6.53 10.82 -12.33
N LYS A 156 5.94 9.87 -13.04
CA LYS A 156 5.37 10.12 -14.37
C LYS A 156 3.93 9.58 -14.40
N PRO A 157 2.94 10.38 -14.84
CA PRO A 157 1.59 9.87 -15.03
C PRO A 157 1.57 8.70 -16.02
N ILE A 158 0.84 7.65 -15.70
CA ILE A 158 0.56 6.55 -16.63
C ILE A 158 -0.69 6.92 -17.41
N ILE A 159 -0.51 7.15 -18.71
CA ILE A 159 -1.59 7.37 -19.65
C ILE A 159 -1.78 6.06 -20.42
N GLY A 160 -2.94 5.40 -20.27
CA GLY A 160 -3.15 4.07 -20.80
C GLY A 160 -2.80 2.98 -19.78
N LYS A 161 -1.90 2.06 -20.15
CA LYS A 161 -1.61 0.86 -19.36
C LYS A 161 -0.17 0.82 -18.87
N ALA A 162 0.02 0.35 -17.62
CA ALA A 162 1.36 0.05 -17.09
C ALA A 162 2.05 -1.06 -17.89
N LYS A 163 1.32 -2.01 -18.44
CA LYS A 163 1.85 -3.06 -19.32
C LYS A 163 2.56 -2.53 -20.56
N ASP A 164 2.20 -1.32 -21.00
CA ASP A 164 2.74 -0.69 -22.19
C ASP A 164 3.96 0.22 -21.89
N LEU A 165 4.41 0.28 -20.64
CA LEU A 165 5.62 1.00 -20.26
C LEU A 165 6.86 0.40 -20.92
N VAL A 166 7.73 1.25 -21.38
CA VAL A 166 8.99 0.89 -22.06
C VAL A 166 10.18 1.60 -21.42
#